data_47521708d11475281110d9040b5628dd
#
_entry.id   47521708d11475281110d9040b5628dd
#
_cell.length_a   1.000
_cell.length_b   1.000
_cell.length_c   1.000
_cell.angle_alpha   90.00
_cell.angle_beta   90.00
_cell.angle_gamma   90.00
#
_symmetry.space_group_name_H-M   'P 1'
#
loop_
_entity.id
_entity.type
_entity.pdbx_description
1 polymer ?
#
loop_
_entity_poly.entity_id
_entity_poly.type
_entity_poly.pdbx_seq_one_letter_code
_entity_poly.pdbx_strand_id
1 'polypeptide(L)'
;MKKYICSVCGYIHEGEAAPERCPMCKVPAEKFSEMQANGGKLEFVQEHVIGVAKGCDDEMIKDLNNHFIGECTEVGMYLAMSRQADREGYPEIAEAFKRYAWEEAEHAAKFAELLGDVVWDTKTNLDKRMNAESGACADKYRIAKRAKELNLDAIHDTVHEMAKDEARHGKGFEGLYNRYFKK
;
A
#
# COMPACT_ATOMS: atom_id res chain seq x y z
N MET A 1 14.97 31.43 -25.89
CA MET A 1 14.00 31.85 -24.83
C MET A 1 14.18 30.94 -23.65
N LYS A 2 14.26 31.50 -22.47
CA LYS A 2 14.35 30.76 -21.20
C LYS A 2 12.97 30.38 -20.73
N LYS A 3 12.88 29.33 -19.92
CA LYS A 3 11.64 28.92 -19.24
C LYS A 3 11.77 29.16 -17.77
N TYR A 4 10.74 29.75 -17.17
CA TYR A 4 10.66 30.06 -15.74
C TYR A 4 9.43 29.35 -15.16
N ILE A 5 9.62 28.59 -14.11
CA ILE A 5 8.52 27.89 -13.41
C ILE A 5 8.16 28.63 -12.11
N CYS A 6 6.86 28.85 -11.91
CA CYS A 6 6.34 29.36 -10.65
C CYS A 6 6.36 28.26 -9.59
N SER A 7 7.08 28.48 -8.48
CA SER A 7 7.21 27.52 -7.37
C SER A 7 5.91 27.31 -6.58
N VAL A 8 4.89 28.14 -6.80
CA VAL A 8 3.61 28.06 -6.07
C VAL A 8 2.55 27.29 -6.87
N CYS A 9 2.41 27.56 -8.18
CA CYS A 9 1.32 26.97 -8.97
C CYS A 9 1.81 26.15 -10.18
N GLY A 10 3.13 26.04 -10.42
CA GLY A 10 3.68 25.30 -11.54
C GLY A 10 3.53 25.96 -12.91
N TYR A 11 3.00 27.19 -12.99
CA TYR A 11 2.89 27.90 -14.27
C TYR A 11 4.26 28.12 -14.90
N ILE A 12 4.39 27.81 -16.18
CA ILE A 12 5.64 27.99 -16.95
C ILE A 12 5.51 29.23 -17.83
N HIS A 13 6.43 30.15 -17.65
CA HIS A 13 6.60 31.34 -18.49
C HIS A 13 7.78 31.16 -19.44
N GLU A 14 7.61 31.48 -20.72
CA GLU A 14 8.68 31.52 -21.70
C GLU A 14 9.03 32.97 -22.03
N GLY A 15 10.25 33.37 -21.75
CA GLY A 15 10.71 34.72 -21.94
C GLY A 15 12.20 34.90 -21.65
N GLU A 16 12.71 36.15 -21.73
CA GLU A 16 14.09 36.47 -21.39
C GLU A 16 14.29 36.62 -19.85
N ALA A 17 13.17 36.91 -19.15
CA ALA A 17 13.14 37.01 -17.68
C ALA A 17 11.82 36.46 -17.14
N ALA A 18 11.78 36.20 -15.82
CA ALA A 18 10.54 35.85 -15.13
C ALA A 18 9.55 37.05 -15.21
N PRO A 19 8.24 36.78 -15.28
CA PRO A 19 7.22 37.84 -15.29
C PRO A 19 7.19 38.53 -13.89
N GLU A 20 6.88 39.82 -13.86
CA GLU A 20 6.76 40.57 -12.58
C GLU A 20 5.80 39.91 -11.59
N ARG A 21 4.72 39.32 -12.12
CA ARG A 21 3.73 38.57 -11.36
C ARG A 21 3.25 37.34 -12.13
N CYS A 22 3.04 36.26 -11.41
CA CYS A 22 2.46 35.07 -12.00
C CYS A 22 1.04 35.36 -12.53
N PRO A 23 0.73 35.09 -13.83
CA PRO A 23 -0.61 35.33 -14.36
C PRO A 23 -1.68 34.45 -13.72
N MET A 24 -1.28 33.30 -13.16
CA MET A 24 -2.20 32.34 -12.54
C MET A 24 -2.45 32.63 -11.06
N CYS A 25 -1.39 32.68 -10.22
CA CYS A 25 -1.56 32.80 -8.77
C CYS A 25 -1.12 34.15 -8.18
N LYS A 26 -0.74 35.11 -9.05
CA LYS A 26 -0.42 36.51 -8.71
C LYS A 26 0.80 36.73 -7.80
N VAL A 27 1.55 35.68 -7.49
CA VAL A 27 2.80 35.80 -6.71
C VAL A 27 3.87 36.58 -7.49
N PRO A 28 4.80 37.26 -6.80
CA PRO A 28 5.81 38.09 -7.43
C PRO A 28 6.91 37.25 -8.12
N ALA A 29 7.76 37.91 -8.92
CA ALA A 29 8.81 37.31 -9.73
C ALA A 29 9.79 36.42 -8.94
N GLU A 30 10.04 36.74 -7.67
CA GLU A 30 10.95 35.98 -6.79
C GLU A 30 10.49 34.53 -6.54
N LYS A 31 9.24 34.22 -6.89
CA LYS A 31 8.68 32.86 -6.83
C LYS A 31 8.87 32.07 -8.12
N PHE A 32 9.59 32.62 -9.09
CA PHE A 32 9.98 31.92 -10.31
C PHE A 32 11.43 31.46 -10.26
N SER A 33 11.70 30.26 -10.72
CA SER A 33 13.03 29.74 -10.96
C SER A 33 13.22 29.43 -12.44
N GLU A 34 14.43 29.69 -12.95
CA GLU A 34 14.80 29.35 -14.33
C GLU A 34 14.85 27.83 -14.47
N MET A 35 14.10 27.26 -15.40
CA MET A 35 14.19 25.85 -15.76
C MET A 35 15.47 25.62 -16.57
N GLN A 36 16.41 24.89 -16.03
CA GLN A 36 17.60 24.50 -16.78
C GLN A 36 17.20 23.53 -17.91
N ALA A 37 17.70 23.81 -19.11
CA ALA A 37 17.40 23.02 -20.32
C ALA A 37 17.94 21.57 -20.29
N ASN A 38 18.80 21.26 -19.34
CA ASN A 38 19.35 19.93 -19.15
C ASN A 38 18.55 19.28 -18.03
N GLY A 39 17.65 18.34 -18.35
CA GLY A 39 16.83 17.51 -17.45
C GLY A 39 17.45 17.19 -16.08
N GLY A 40 17.79 18.24 -15.32
CA GLY A 40 18.31 18.16 -13.98
C GLY A 40 17.31 17.41 -13.12
N LYS A 41 17.75 16.33 -12.49
CA LYS A 41 16.97 15.61 -11.51
C LYS A 41 16.51 16.63 -10.47
N LEU A 42 15.19 16.74 -10.27
CA LEU A 42 14.65 17.57 -9.20
C LEU A 42 15.15 17.01 -7.87
N GLU A 43 15.72 17.87 -7.05
CA GLU A 43 16.09 17.51 -5.68
C GLU A 43 15.03 18.01 -4.71
N PHE A 44 14.55 17.11 -3.87
CA PHE A 44 13.57 17.42 -2.83
C PHE A 44 14.27 17.43 -1.48
N VAL A 45 13.94 18.42 -0.64
CA VAL A 45 14.52 18.56 0.72
C VAL A 45 14.19 17.36 1.59
N GLN A 46 13.05 16.72 1.32
CA GLN A 46 12.64 15.48 1.96
C GLN A 46 12.02 14.55 0.91
N GLU A 47 12.43 13.32 0.93
CA GLU A 47 11.87 12.24 0.10
C GLU A 47 11.28 11.17 1.01
N HIS A 48 10.19 10.54 0.54
CA HIS A 48 9.65 9.35 1.19
C HIS A 48 10.60 8.17 0.97
N VAL A 49 11.04 7.54 2.06
CA VAL A 49 11.99 6.43 2.03
C VAL A 49 11.40 5.21 2.73
N ILE A 50 11.33 4.09 2.01
CA ILE A 50 10.96 2.80 2.60
C ILE A 50 12.13 2.27 3.44
N GLY A 51 11.83 1.79 4.66
CA GLY A 51 12.83 1.22 5.55
C GLY A 51 13.61 2.27 6.36
N VAL A 52 12.99 3.39 6.68
CA VAL A 52 13.59 4.46 7.53
C VAL A 52 14.03 3.91 8.88
N ALA A 53 13.37 2.90 9.42
CA ALA A 53 13.72 2.27 10.70
C ALA A 53 14.98 1.37 10.62
N LYS A 54 15.49 1.08 9.43
CA LYS A 54 16.71 0.26 9.29
C LYS A 54 17.90 0.98 9.93
N GLY A 55 18.50 0.31 10.91
CA GLY A 55 19.61 0.87 11.70
C GLY A 55 19.20 1.48 13.04
N CYS A 56 17.91 1.46 13.40
CA CYS A 56 17.46 1.68 14.76
C CYS A 56 17.91 0.55 15.69
N ASP A 57 17.83 0.78 17.00
CA ASP A 57 18.09 -0.25 18.01
C ASP A 57 17.04 -1.39 17.96
N ASP A 58 17.41 -2.52 18.56
CA ASP A 58 16.61 -3.74 18.52
C ASP A 58 15.24 -3.58 19.22
N GLU A 59 15.17 -2.73 20.26
CA GLU A 59 13.92 -2.46 20.99
C GLU A 59 12.93 -1.72 20.08
N MET A 60 13.38 -0.67 19.40
CA MET A 60 12.55 0.08 18.44
C MET A 60 12.07 -0.83 17.31
N ILE A 61 12.95 -1.62 16.71
CA ILE A 61 12.58 -2.56 15.63
C ILE A 61 11.55 -3.57 16.12
N LYS A 62 11.73 -4.11 17.33
CA LYS A 62 10.79 -5.05 17.93
C LYS A 62 9.42 -4.42 18.16
N ASP A 63 9.36 -3.20 18.67
CA ASP A 63 8.11 -2.50 18.93
C ASP A 63 7.36 -2.19 17.64
N LEU A 64 8.05 -1.70 16.61
CA LEU A 64 7.45 -1.46 15.29
C LEU A 64 6.88 -2.75 14.68
N ASN A 65 7.60 -3.88 14.79
CA ASN A 65 7.11 -5.18 14.32
C ASN A 65 5.89 -5.66 15.11
N ASN A 66 5.89 -5.51 16.44
CA ASN A 66 4.76 -5.88 17.29
C ASN A 66 3.51 -5.09 16.90
N HIS A 67 3.65 -3.78 16.68
CA HIS A 67 2.55 -2.94 16.21
C HIS A 67 2.10 -3.33 14.81
N PHE A 68 2.99 -3.55 13.86
CA PHE A 68 2.64 -4.04 12.53
C PHE A 68 1.76 -5.30 12.58
N ILE A 69 2.15 -6.28 13.41
CA ILE A 69 1.38 -7.53 13.59
C ILE A 69 0.04 -7.25 14.29
N GLY A 70 0.04 -6.38 15.30
CA GLY A 70 -1.17 -5.95 16.01
C GLY A 70 -2.20 -5.34 15.06
N GLU A 71 -1.82 -4.33 14.30
CA GLU A 71 -2.69 -3.66 13.33
C GLU A 71 -3.24 -4.63 12.26
N CYS A 72 -2.38 -5.50 11.70
CA CYS A 72 -2.85 -6.54 10.77
C CYS A 72 -3.89 -7.48 11.39
N THR A 73 -3.75 -7.80 12.68
CA THR A 73 -4.69 -8.64 13.43
C THR A 73 -6.00 -7.91 13.65
N GLU A 74 -5.96 -6.63 14.03
CA GLU A 74 -7.14 -5.80 14.27
C GLU A 74 -7.99 -5.60 13.03
N VAL A 75 -7.39 -5.48 11.84
CA VAL A 75 -8.13 -5.47 10.56
C VAL A 75 -9.07 -6.67 10.46
N GLY A 76 -8.55 -7.88 10.69
CA GLY A 76 -9.35 -9.10 10.63
C GLY A 76 -10.40 -9.19 11.72
N MET A 77 -10.04 -8.81 12.95
CA MET A 77 -10.93 -8.80 14.11
C MET A 77 -12.09 -7.82 13.89
N TYR A 78 -11.83 -6.59 13.52
CA TYR A 78 -12.86 -5.56 13.34
C TYR A 78 -13.80 -5.90 12.18
N LEU A 79 -13.30 -6.44 11.08
CA LEU A 79 -14.18 -6.94 9.99
C LEU A 79 -15.08 -8.09 10.46
N ALA A 80 -14.59 -8.99 11.32
CA ALA A 80 -15.41 -10.07 11.89
C ALA A 80 -16.44 -9.52 12.88
N MET A 81 -16.06 -8.55 13.72
CA MET A 81 -16.95 -7.87 14.67
C MET A 81 -18.02 -7.05 13.94
N SER A 82 -17.67 -6.40 12.83
CA SER A 82 -18.62 -5.71 11.95
C SER A 82 -19.71 -6.66 11.45
N ARG A 83 -19.32 -7.83 10.93
CA ARG A 83 -20.29 -8.86 10.48
C ARG A 83 -21.15 -9.38 11.61
N GLN A 84 -20.62 -9.49 12.83
CA GLN A 84 -21.39 -9.91 14.00
C GLN A 84 -22.41 -8.84 14.42
N ALA A 85 -21.99 -7.59 14.49
CA ALA A 85 -22.89 -6.48 14.80
C ALA A 85 -24.04 -6.37 13.80
N ASP A 86 -23.76 -6.57 12.50
CA ASP A 86 -24.78 -6.57 11.45
C ASP A 86 -25.80 -7.70 11.63
N ARG A 87 -25.33 -8.93 11.92
CA ARG A 87 -26.22 -10.08 12.24
C ARG A 87 -27.10 -9.87 13.49
N GLU A 88 -26.61 -9.09 14.45
CA GLU A 88 -27.34 -8.74 15.68
C GLU A 88 -28.29 -7.55 15.50
N GLY A 89 -28.27 -6.90 14.33
CA GLY A 89 -29.14 -5.76 14.00
C GLY A 89 -28.61 -4.41 14.48
N TYR A 90 -27.29 -4.26 14.60
CA TYR A 90 -26.61 -3.01 14.96
C TYR A 90 -25.81 -2.41 13.79
N PRO A 91 -26.48 -1.92 12.72
CA PRO A 91 -25.79 -1.50 11.49
C PRO A 91 -24.82 -0.32 11.71
N GLU A 92 -25.11 0.58 12.63
CA GLU A 92 -24.21 1.72 12.94
C GLU A 92 -22.91 1.24 13.60
N ILE A 93 -22.99 0.23 14.48
CA ILE A 93 -21.82 -0.40 15.11
C ILE A 93 -21.03 -1.18 14.05
N ALA A 94 -21.73 -1.91 13.16
CA ALA A 94 -21.10 -2.64 12.08
C ALA A 94 -20.29 -1.70 11.16
N GLU A 95 -20.84 -0.57 10.76
CA GLU A 95 -20.13 0.42 9.95
C GLU A 95 -18.96 1.09 10.69
N ALA A 96 -19.08 1.31 12.01
CA ALA A 96 -17.97 1.83 12.81
C ALA A 96 -16.78 0.85 12.80
N PHE A 97 -17.00 -0.43 13.10
CA PHE A 97 -15.95 -1.46 13.05
C PHE A 97 -15.31 -1.58 11.65
N LYS A 98 -16.12 -1.56 10.61
CA LYS A 98 -15.62 -1.65 9.22
C LYS A 98 -14.74 -0.44 8.86
N ARG A 99 -15.12 0.75 9.27
CA ARG A 99 -14.32 1.97 9.06
C ARG A 99 -12.99 1.89 9.81
N TYR A 100 -13.02 1.52 11.08
CA TYR A 100 -11.79 1.38 11.88
C TYR A 100 -10.88 0.29 11.34
N ALA A 101 -11.40 -0.83 10.84
CA ALA A 101 -10.58 -1.84 10.16
C ALA A 101 -9.75 -1.27 9.01
N TRP A 102 -10.29 -0.30 8.26
CA TRP A 102 -9.53 0.39 7.21
C TRP A 102 -8.50 1.37 7.77
N GLU A 103 -8.78 2.03 8.89
CA GLU A 103 -7.81 2.88 9.57
C GLU A 103 -6.62 2.05 10.09
N GLU A 104 -6.89 0.87 10.68
CA GLU A 104 -5.82 -0.07 11.10
C GLU A 104 -5.03 -0.65 9.90
N ALA A 105 -5.68 -0.86 8.76
CA ALA A 105 -4.96 -1.27 7.55
C ALA A 105 -3.96 -0.20 7.08
N GLU A 106 -4.31 1.09 7.19
CA GLU A 106 -3.42 2.21 6.90
C GLU A 106 -2.28 2.33 7.93
N HIS A 107 -2.55 2.05 9.22
CA HIS A 107 -1.51 1.99 10.25
C HIS A 107 -0.52 0.86 9.96
N ALA A 108 -1.02 -0.34 9.67
CA ALA A 108 -0.20 -1.48 9.28
C ALA A 108 0.68 -1.16 8.06
N ALA A 109 0.12 -0.51 7.03
CA ALA A 109 0.87 -0.11 5.85
C ALA A 109 2.02 0.85 6.20
N LYS A 110 1.79 1.83 7.08
CA LYS A 110 2.82 2.77 7.54
C LYS A 110 3.93 2.06 8.31
N PHE A 111 3.60 1.13 9.21
CA PHE A 111 4.62 0.32 9.89
C PHE A 111 5.41 -0.55 8.91
N ALA A 112 4.76 -1.15 7.92
CA ALA A 112 5.43 -1.91 6.87
C ALA A 112 6.44 -1.06 6.07
N GLU A 113 6.08 0.19 5.77
CA GLU A 113 6.95 1.15 5.08
C GLU A 113 8.12 1.60 5.96
N LEU A 114 7.89 1.87 7.25
CA LEU A 114 8.96 2.22 8.20
C LEU A 114 10.00 1.09 8.32
N LEU A 115 9.54 -0.15 8.45
CA LEU A 115 10.39 -1.34 8.57
C LEU A 115 11.09 -1.68 7.24
N GLY A 116 10.37 -1.62 6.12
CA GLY A 116 10.90 -1.90 4.79
C GLY A 116 11.26 -3.37 4.54
N ASP A 117 10.72 -4.30 5.34
CA ASP A 117 11.04 -5.74 5.24
C ASP A 117 10.08 -6.51 4.34
N VAL A 118 8.91 -5.95 4.08
CA VAL A 118 7.84 -6.56 3.26
C VAL A 118 7.44 -5.71 2.06
N VAL A 119 8.14 -4.60 1.81
CA VAL A 119 7.89 -3.67 0.71
C VAL A 119 9.18 -3.49 -0.09
N TRP A 120 9.13 -3.85 -1.39
CA TRP A 120 10.22 -3.72 -2.35
C TRP A 120 9.77 -2.88 -3.55
N ASP A 121 10.56 -2.86 -4.62
CA ASP A 121 10.10 -2.31 -5.90
C ASP A 121 8.91 -3.15 -6.45
N THR A 122 8.10 -2.52 -7.31
CA THR A 122 6.84 -3.12 -7.80
C THR A 122 7.04 -4.48 -8.47
N LYS A 123 8.13 -4.64 -9.24
CA LYS A 123 8.43 -5.91 -9.91
C LYS A 123 8.70 -7.02 -8.89
N THR A 124 9.52 -6.72 -7.89
CA THR A 124 9.86 -7.65 -6.80
C THR A 124 8.64 -7.97 -5.96
N ASN A 125 7.81 -6.97 -5.63
CA ASN A 125 6.55 -7.18 -4.91
C ASN A 125 5.63 -8.16 -5.65
N LEU A 126 5.43 -7.99 -6.96
CA LEU A 126 4.60 -8.89 -7.76
C LEU A 126 5.18 -10.31 -7.80
N ASP A 127 6.48 -10.46 -8.02
CA ASP A 127 7.14 -11.77 -8.04
C ASP A 127 6.98 -12.51 -6.71
N LYS A 128 7.29 -11.85 -5.60
CA LYS A 128 7.17 -12.44 -4.27
C LYS A 128 5.72 -12.78 -3.92
N ARG A 129 4.77 -11.90 -4.28
CA ARG A 129 3.36 -12.14 -3.96
C ARG A 129 2.78 -13.28 -4.78
N MET A 130 2.98 -13.35 -6.10
CA MET A 130 2.44 -14.49 -6.89
C MET A 130 2.97 -15.85 -6.39
N ASN A 131 4.23 -15.92 -5.95
CA ASN A 131 4.78 -17.13 -5.36
C ASN A 131 4.16 -17.46 -3.99
N ALA A 132 3.97 -16.45 -3.14
CA ALA A 132 3.34 -16.61 -1.83
C ALA A 132 1.87 -17.05 -1.95
N GLU A 133 1.10 -16.46 -2.89
CA GLU A 133 -0.29 -16.85 -3.15
C GLU A 133 -0.40 -18.31 -3.61
N SER A 134 0.55 -18.79 -4.44
CA SER A 134 0.61 -20.20 -4.84
C SER A 134 0.79 -21.12 -3.64
N GLY A 135 1.70 -20.76 -2.72
CA GLY A 135 1.90 -21.51 -1.47
C GLY A 135 0.68 -21.48 -0.55
N ALA A 136 0.08 -20.31 -0.37
CA ALA A 136 -1.13 -20.11 0.44
C ALA A 136 -2.33 -20.90 -0.11
N CYS A 137 -2.48 -20.94 -1.44
CA CYS A 137 -3.51 -21.77 -2.09
C CYS A 137 -3.33 -23.25 -1.76
N ALA A 138 -2.11 -23.78 -1.90
CA ALA A 138 -1.81 -25.18 -1.62
C ALA A 138 -2.06 -25.53 -0.14
N ASP A 139 -1.65 -24.66 0.79
CA ASP A 139 -1.83 -24.91 2.22
C ASP A 139 -3.30 -24.83 2.64
N LYS A 140 -4.05 -23.83 2.19
CA LYS A 140 -5.49 -23.74 2.44
C LYS A 140 -6.24 -24.93 1.86
N TYR A 141 -5.87 -25.40 0.66
CA TYR A 141 -6.46 -26.61 0.09
C TYR A 141 -6.18 -27.87 0.94
N ARG A 142 -4.97 -28.00 1.48
CA ARG A 142 -4.61 -29.07 2.43
C ARG A 142 -5.48 -29.01 3.69
N ILE A 143 -5.71 -27.83 4.25
CA ILE A 143 -6.59 -27.63 5.42
C ILE A 143 -8.02 -28.02 5.07
N ALA A 144 -8.54 -27.59 3.92
CA ALA A 144 -9.89 -27.93 3.46
C ALA A 144 -10.07 -29.45 3.32
N LYS A 145 -9.11 -30.15 2.71
CA LYS A 145 -9.12 -31.63 2.65
C LYS A 145 -9.19 -32.27 4.04
N ARG A 146 -8.36 -31.82 4.97
CA ARG A 146 -8.37 -32.32 6.34
C ARG A 146 -9.70 -32.07 7.05
N ALA A 147 -10.30 -30.90 6.85
CA ALA A 147 -11.61 -30.57 7.39
C ALA A 147 -12.70 -31.55 6.85
N LYS A 148 -12.64 -31.89 5.55
CA LYS A 148 -13.58 -32.85 4.95
C LYS A 148 -13.42 -34.26 5.54
N GLU A 149 -12.19 -34.74 5.75
CA GLU A 149 -11.91 -36.02 6.41
C GLU A 149 -12.49 -36.10 7.82
N LEU A 150 -12.57 -34.94 8.51
CA LEU A 150 -13.10 -34.81 9.88
C LEU A 150 -14.62 -34.48 9.91
N ASN A 151 -15.30 -34.44 8.77
CA ASN A 151 -16.71 -34.04 8.63
C ASN A 151 -17.00 -32.61 9.17
N LEU A 152 -16.04 -31.69 8.99
CA LEU A 152 -16.16 -30.27 9.36
C LEU A 152 -16.52 -29.43 8.13
N ASP A 153 -17.73 -29.62 7.60
CA ASP A 153 -18.14 -29.04 6.31
C ASP A 153 -18.07 -27.52 6.27
N ALA A 154 -18.46 -26.81 7.33
CA ALA A 154 -18.38 -25.35 7.39
C ALA A 154 -16.93 -24.84 7.28
N ILE A 155 -15.97 -25.54 7.90
CA ILE A 155 -14.54 -25.20 7.78
C ILE A 155 -14.04 -25.53 6.38
N HIS A 156 -14.40 -26.73 5.87
CA HIS A 156 -14.05 -27.14 4.51
C HIS A 156 -14.49 -26.10 3.48
N ASP A 157 -15.76 -25.74 3.48
CA ASP A 157 -16.33 -24.82 2.48
C ASP A 157 -15.68 -23.45 2.52
N THR A 158 -15.53 -22.90 3.74
CA THR A 158 -14.89 -21.57 3.94
C THR A 158 -13.45 -21.57 3.45
N VAL A 159 -12.64 -22.55 3.90
CA VAL A 159 -11.20 -22.55 3.56
C VAL A 159 -10.95 -22.96 2.11
N HIS A 160 -11.83 -23.80 1.53
CA HIS A 160 -11.75 -24.15 0.12
C HIS A 160 -12.01 -22.95 -0.80
N GLU A 161 -13.01 -22.11 -0.48
CA GLU A 161 -13.23 -20.86 -1.24
C GLU A 161 -12.04 -19.90 -1.09
N MET A 162 -11.46 -19.76 0.11
CA MET A 162 -10.23 -18.98 0.29
C MET A 162 -9.07 -19.52 -0.57
N ALA A 163 -8.92 -20.84 -0.70
CA ALA A 163 -7.88 -21.41 -1.57
C ALA A 163 -8.08 -21.02 -3.05
N LYS A 164 -9.32 -20.92 -3.51
CA LYS A 164 -9.62 -20.43 -4.88
C LYS A 164 -9.31 -18.94 -5.02
N ASP A 165 -9.56 -18.15 -3.99
CA ASP A 165 -9.20 -16.73 -3.98
C ASP A 165 -7.69 -16.54 -4.09
N GLU A 166 -6.88 -17.31 -3.34
CA GLU A 166 -5.41 -17.24 -3.46
C GLU A 166 -4.92 -17.59 -4.87
N ALA A 167 -5.54 -18.60 -5.50
CA ALA A 167 -5.22 -18.93 -6.89
C ALA A 167 -5.57 -17.78 -7.85
N ARG A 168 -6.67 -17.09 -7.62
CA ARG A 168 -7.09 -15.91 -8.39
C ARG A 168 -6.16 -14.71 -8.17
N HIS A 169 -5.74 -14.47 -6.93
CA HIS A 169 -4.77 -13.43 -6.59
C HIS A 169 -3.42 -13.69 -7.27
N GLY A 170 -2.89 -14.91 -7.14
CA GLY A 170 -1.62 -15.31 -7.77
C GLY A 170 -1.64 -15.14 -9.28
N LYS A 171 -2.72 -15.57 -9.95
CA LYS A 171 -2.90 -15.37 -11.39
C LYS A 171 -3.05 -13.89 -11.78
N GLY A 172 -3.69 -13.09 -10.95
CA GLY A 172 -3.78 -11.65 -11.12
C GLY A 172 -2.40 -10.98 -11.10
N PHE A 173 -1.58 -11.30 -10.09
CA PHE A 173 -0.21 -10.81 -9.99
C PHE A 173 0.68 -11.30 -11.15
N GLU A 174 0.57 -12.57 -11.55
CA GLU A 174 1.28 -13.12 -12.70
C GLU A 174 0.93 -12.38 -14.00
N GLY A 175 -0.36 -12.11 -14.21
CA GLY A 175 -0.83 -11.34 -15.37
C GLY A 175 -0.25 -9.93 -15.41
N LEU A 176 -0.24 -9.23 -14.28
CA LEU A 176 0.37 -7.90 -14.15
C LEU A 176 1.88 -7.95 -14.36
N TYR A 177 2.56 -8.92 -13.73
CA TYR A 177 4.00 -9.09 -13.92
C TYR A 177 4.35 -9.32 -15.39
N ASN A 178 3.64 -10.22 -16.07
CA ASN A 178 3.88 -10.50 -17.48
C ASN A 178 3.63 -9.28 -18.37
N ARG A 179 2.58 -8.52 -18.08
CA ARG A 179 2.21 -7.31 -18.86
C ARG A 179 3.26 -6.21 -18.77
N TYR A 180 3.84 -5.96 -17.60
CA TYR A 180 4.69 -4.79 -17.37
C TYR A 180 6.17 -5.09 -17.32
N PHE A 181 6.57 -6.32 -17.00
CA PHE A 181 7.97 -6.66 -16.72
C PHE A 181 8.52 -7.83 -17.52
N LYS A 182 7.67 -8.57 -18.25
CA LYS A 182 8.09 -9.63 -19.17
C LYS A 182 7.94 -9.09 -20.58
N LYS A 183 9.07 -8.72 -21.20
CA LYS A 183 9.15 -8.39 -22.62
C LYS A 183 9.49 -9.64 -23.42
#